data_8d3676e196a6491bc2288fac0b04bb2e
#
_entry.id   8d3676e196a6491bc2288fac0b04bb2e
#
_cell.length_a   1.000
_cell.length_b   1.000
_cell.length_c   1.000
_cell.angle_alpha   90.00
_cell.angle_beta   90.00
_cell.angle_gamma   90.00
#
_symmetry.space_group_name_H-M   'P 1'
#
loop_
_entity.id
_entity.type
_entity.pdbx_description
1 polymer ?
#
loop_
_entity_poly.entity_id
_entity_poly.type
_entity_poly.pdbx_seq_one_letter_code
_entity_poly.pdbx_strand_id
1 'polypeptide(L)'
;MWNGVIIRRRKLGMSSVRGICEASEAGIDWYRNDHPAKEGDIYIRWGCTSNIPSNRVLNTAVAICEVSDKRSFRLLLDNHELCPKTWGSLMELEDGYHGVIEPVFPLIVRRSTHHQGRNLHFCSTRMELEDVCHLYGEGGYYISKYIPKVAEYRVTFVQGRVVWVAEKTPDDPSDIAWNVARGGRFDNVRWGDWPLRAVRVSREAFLLSSLDFGAVDVMVDVEGECYVLEINSAPSQTSPYRQECMAKAFDYIMRNENKERIPVTEARGGWKKFIHPALSDEAILI
;
A
#
# COMPACT_ATOMS: atom_id res chain seq x y z
N MET A 1 5.02 18.35 -23.15
CA MET A 1 5.50 17.55 -22.00
C MET A 1 5.21 18.36 -20.75
N TRP A 2 4.60 17.77 -19.73
CA TRP A 2 4.27 18.47 -18.51
C TRP A 2 5.46 18.43 -17.53
N ASN A 3 5.62 19.53 -16.78
CA ASN A 3 6.61 19.59 -15.72
C ASN A 3 6.03 18.95 -14.44
N GLY A 4 6.60 17.83 -13.99
CA GLY A 4 6.18 17.13 -12.79
C GLY A 4 6.95 17.57 -11.55
N VAL A 5 6.25 17.73 -10.43
CA VAL A 5 6.86 18.08 -9.16
C VAL A 5 6.38 17.17 -8.04
N ILE A 6 7.30 16.48 -7.38
CA ILE A 6 6.98 15.63 -6.22
C ILE A 6 7.01 16.47 -4.94
N ILE A 7 5.90 16.49 -4.20
CA ILE A 7 5.83 17.04 -2.85
C ILE A 7 5.83 15.94 -1.80
N ARG A 8 6.75 16.01 -0.84
CA ARG A 8 6.89 15.04 0.25
C ARG A 8 6.84 15.67 1.64
N ARG A 9 6.46 14.90 2.65
CA ARG A 9 6.59 15.29 4.06
C ARG A 9 8.05 15.37 4.50
N ARG A 10 8.36 16.23 5.48
CA ARG A 10 9.70 16.46 6.01
C ARG A 10 10.47 15.18 6.36
N LYS A 11 9.82 14.20 6.96
CA LYS A 11 10.47 12.98 7.49
C LYS A 11 10.25 11.73 6.61
N LEU A 12 9.59 11.83 5.46
CA LEU A 12 9.22 10.67 4.65
C LEU A 12 9.89 10.67 3.28
N GLY A 13 10.39 9.49 2.87
CA GLY A 13 10.68 9.17 1.47
C GLY A 13 11.79 9.98 0.79
N MET A 14 12.76 10.54 1.53
CA MET A 14 13.80 11.39 0.91
C MET A 14 14.63 10.63 -0.13
N SER A 15 15.13 9.45 0.22
CA SER A 15 15.92 8.62 -0.70
C SER A 15 15.09 8.13 -1.89
N SER A 16 13.82 7.75 -1.63
CA SER A 16 12.90 7.31 -2.68
C SER A 16 12.63 8.43 -3.69
N VAL A 17 12.24 9.60 -3.20
CA VAL A 17 11.89 10.74 -4.06
C VAL A 17 13.10 11.24 -4.84
N ARG A 18 14.25 11.36 -4.18
CA ARG A 18 15.49 11.77 -4.86
C ARG A 18 15.86 10.80 -5.98
N GLY A 19 15.90 9.50 -5.69
CA GLY A 19 16.26 8.50 -6.69
C GLY A 19 15.26 8.41 -7.86
N ILE A 20 13.96 8.63 -7.61
CA ILE A 20 12.96 8.73 -8.68
C ILE A 20 13.24 9.95 -9.57
N CYS A 21 13.50 11.11 -8.99
CA CYS A 21 13.79 12.32 -9.76
C CYS A 21 15.11 12.21 -10.55
N GLU A 22 16.15 11.60 -9.96
CA GLU A 22 17.41 11.33 -10.62
C GLU A 22 17.29 10.35 -11.79
N ALA A 23 16.35 9.39 -11.70
CA ALA A 23 16.09 8.40 -12.75
C ALA A 23 15.07 8.89 -13.81
N SER A 24 14.39 10.01 -13.60
CA SER A 24 13.40 10.56 -14.51
C SER A 24 14.05 11.21 -15.73
N GLU A 25 13.61 10.80 -16.91
CA GLU A 25 13.97 11.43 -18.19
C GLU A 25 13.11 12.67 -18.52
N ALA A 26 11.95 12.80 -17.87
CA ALA A 26 11.08 13.98 -18.03
C ALA A 26 11.53 15.17 -17.17
N GLY A 27 12.54 14.98 -16.30
CA GLY A 27 13.05 16.04 -15.46
C GLY A 27 12.13 16.40 -14.30
N ILE A 28 11.53 15.39 -13.65
CA ILE A 28 10.68 15.59 -12.47
C ILE A 28 11.51 16.18 -11.33
N ASP A 29 11.03 17.31 -10.77
CA ASP A 29 11.65 17.96 -9.61
C ASP A 29 10.93 17.57 -8.31
N TRP A 30 11.45 18.01 -7.16
CA TRP A 30 10.83 17.77 -5.86
C TRP A 30 11.10 18.87 -4.84
N TYR A 31 10.22 18.97 -3.83
CA TYR A 31 10.43 19.80 -2.65
C TYR A 31 9.79 19.19 -1.40
N ARG A 32 10.17 19.71 -0.24
CA ARG A 32 9.52 19.37 1.04
C ARG A 32 8.35 20.31 1.29
N ASN A 33 7.31 19.78 1.93
CA ASN A 33 6.10 20.55 2.23
C ASN A 33 6.30 21.74 3.20
N ASP A 34 7.44 21.82 3.87
CA ASP A 34 7.84 22.93 4.74
C ASP A 34 8.82 23.92 4.05
N HIS A 35 9.00 23.81 2.74
CA HIS A 35 9.77 24.72 1.89
C HIS A 35 8.85 25.44 0.90
N PRO A 36 9.31 26.54 0.29
CA PRO A 36 8.59 27.19 -0.78
C PRO A 36 8.21 26.19 -1.89
N ALA A 37 6.99 26.29 -2.36
CA ALA A 37 6.50 25.45 -3.44
C ALA A 37 7.29 25.72 -4.73
N LYS A 38 7.66 24.65 -5.43
CA LYS A 38 8.17 24.74 -6.80
C LYS A 38 7.00 24.75 -7.77
N GLU A 39 7.14 25.50 -8.83
CA GLU A 39 6.14 25.53 -9.91
C GLU A 39 6.19 24.24 -10.72
N GLY A 40 5.04 23.75 -11.13
CA GLY A 40 4.88 22.58 -11.95
C GLY A 40 3.48 22.45 -12.52
N ASP A 41 3.34 21.67 -13.58
CA ASP A 41 2.06 21.39 -14.22
C ASP A 41 1.27 20.30 -13.48
N ILE A 42 1.98 19.28 -12.98
CA ILE A 42 1.42 18.16 -12.22
C ILE A 42 2.17 18.00 -10.91
N TYR A 43 1.42 17.89 -9.83
CA TYR A 43 1.98 17.63 -8.49
C TYR A 43 1.76 16.18 -8.07
N ILE A 44 2.82 15.52 -7.65
CA ILE A 44 2.83 14.13 -7.18
C ILE A 44 2.93 14.15 -5.66
N ARG A 45 1.85 13.79 -4.95
CA ARG A 45 1.80 13.81 -3.49
C ARG A 45 2.39 12.55 -2.87
N TRP A 46 3.64 12.57 -2.48
CA TRP A 46 4.29 11.45 -1.79
C TRP A 46 3.90 11.43 -0.31
N GLY A 47 2.70 10.88 -0.02
CA GLY A 47 2.11 10.84 1.33
C GLY A 47 1.86 12.22 1.95
N CYS A 48 1.79 13.26 1.16
CA CYS A 48 1.67 14.64 1.60
C CYS A 48 0.26 15.18 1.35
N THR A 49 -0.36 15.76 2.37
CA THR A 49 -1.71 16.34 2.31
C THR A 49 -1.71 17.87 2.36
N SER A 50 -0.54 18.51 2.33
CA SER A 50 -0.41 19.96 2.36
C SER A 50 -1.07 20.61 1.14
N ASN A 51 -1.51 21.87 1.28
CA ASN A 51 -2.02 22.64 0.16
C ASN A 51 -1.00 22.79 -0.94
N ILE A 52 -1.44 22.71 -2.17
CA ILE A 52 -0.65 22.94 -3.38
C ILE A 52 -1.42 23.86 -4.33
N PRO A 53 -0.74 24.65 -5.16
CA PRO A 53 -1.38 25.65 -6.01
C PRO A 53 -1.93 25.07 -7.32
N SER A 54 -2.44 23.83 -7.32
CA SER A 54 -2.91 23.18 -8.54
C SER A 54 -3.98 22.12 -8.28
N ASN A 55 -4.89 21.97 -9.22
CA ASN A 55 -5.87 20.87 -9.26
C ASN A 55 -5.30 19.61 -9.95
N ARG A 56 -4.16 19.73 -10.65
CA ARG A 56 -3.54 18.62 -11.36
C ARG A 56 -2.61 17.88 -10.40
N VAL A 57 -3.14 16.85 -9.77
CA VAL A 57 -2.43 16.08 -8.75
C VAL A 57 -2.50 14.59 -9.04
N LEU A 58 -1.41 13.89 -8.73
CA LEU A 58 -1.43 12.45 -8.50
C LEU A 58 -1.50 12.22 -6.99
N ASN A 59 -2.47 11.44 -6.55
CA ASN A 59 -2.93 11.25 -5.18
C ASN A 59 -3.57 12.52 -4.60
N THR A 60 -4.88 12.53 -4.49
CA THR A 60 -5.58 13.61 -3.78
C THR A 60 -5.27 13.56 -2.28
N ALA A 61 -5.39 14.71 -1.60
CA ALA A 61 -5.22 14.75 -0.15
C ALA A 61 -6.26 13.87 0.57
N VAL A 62 -7.48 13.79 0.03
CA VAL A 62 -8.56 12.95 0.56
C VAL A 62 -8.19 11.48 0.49
N ALA A 63 -7.80 10.96 -0.68
CA ALA A 63 -7.39 9.56 -0.84
C ALA A 63 -6.22 9.18 0.07
N ILE A 64 -5.24 10.10 0.27
CA ILE A 64 -4.15 9.89 1.21
C ILE A 64 -4.66 9.82 2.67
N CYS A 65 -5.59 10.68 3.06
CA CYS A 65 -6.18 10.66 4.39
C CYS A 65 -6.95 9.36 4.64
N GLU A 66 -7.77 8.93 3.69
CA GLU A 66 -8.57 7.69 3.77
C GLU A 66 -7.69 6.46 4.01
N VAL A 67 -6.65 6.24 3.20
CA VAL A 67 -5.74 5.10 3.41
C VAL A 67 -4.85 5.24 4.64
N SER A 68 -4.71 6.45 5.18
CA SER A 68 -3.95 6.72 6.41
C SER A 68 -4.75 6.42 7.67
N ASP A 69 -6.08 6.48 7.61
CA ASP A 69 -6.98 5.97 8.64
C ASP A 69 -7.05 4.44 8.54
N LYS A 70 -6.11 3.78 9.22
CA LYS A 70 -5.94 2.33 9.12
C LYS A 70 -7.15 1.54 9.58
N ARG A 71 -7.90 2.05 10.57
CA ARG A 71 -9.11 1.40 11.07
C ARG A 71 -10.22 1.44 10.02
N SER A 72 -10.61 2.63 9.58
CA SER A 72 -11.70 2.81 8.62
C SER A 72 -11.41 2.11 7.30
N PHE A 73 -10.17 2.24 6.80
CA PHE A 73 -9.79 1.57 5.55
C PHE A 73 -9.76 0.05 5.67
N ARG A 74 -9.37 -0.49 6.84
CA ARG A 74 -9.37 -1.93 7.09
C ARG A 74 -10.80 -2.50 7.13
N LEU A 75 -11.75 -1.78 7.73
CA LEU A 75 -13.17 -2.14 7.72
C LEU A 75 -13.77 -2.09 6.31
N LEU A 76 -13.35 -1.13 5.48
CA LEU A 76 -13.73 -1.09 4.07
C LEU A 76 -13.21 -2.34 3.33
N LEU A 77 -11.96 -2.73 3.53
CA LEU A 77 -11.40 -3.95 2.93
C LEU A 77 -12.11 -5.22 3.41
N ASP A 78 -12.53 -5.27 4.68
CA ASP A 78 -13.28 -6.40 5.24
C ASP A 78 -14.66 -6.55 4.59
N ASN A 79 -15.35 -5.46 4.32
CA ASN A 79 -16.63 -5.45 3.60
C ASN A 79 -16.52 -6.01 2.17
N HIS A 80 -15.32 -6.01 1.59
CA HIS A 80 -15.01 -6.57 0.28
C HIS A 80 -14.26 -7.92 0.35
N GLU A 81 -14.13 -8.50 1.54
CA GLU A 81 -13.44 -9.79 1.78
C GLU A 81 -11.96 -9.80 1.32
N LEU A 82 -11.32 -8.62 1.27
CA LEU A 82 -9.94 -8.45 0.79
C LEU A 82 -8.88 -8.52 1.89
N CYS A 83 -9.29 -8.61 3.15
CA CYS A 83 -8.37 -8.67 4.29
C CYS A 83 -8.85 -9.71 5.31
N PRO A 84 -8.04 -10.09 6.31
CA PRO A 84 -8.51 -10.93 7.40
C PRO A 84 -9.72 -10.31 8.07
N LYS A 85 -10.73 -11.13 8.43
CA LYS A 85 -11.95 -10.67 9.10
C LYS A 85 -11.60 -9.66 10.18
N THR A 86 -12.26 -8.51 10.18
CA THR A 86 -11.90 -7.35 11.00
C THR A 86 -13.14 -6.77 11.67
N TRP A 87 -12.97 -6.33 12.91
CA TRP A 87 -13.98 -5.68 13.74
C TRP A 87 -13.43 -4.35 14.25
N GLY A 88 -14.24 -3.32 14.23
CA GLY A 88 -13.87 -1.98 14.67
C GLY A 88 -13.92 -1.81 16.19
N SER A 89 -14.57 -2.71 16.92
CA SER A 89 -14.71 -2.67 18.37
C SER A 89 -14.87 -4.06 18.96
N LEU A 90 -14.73 -4.16 20.29
CA LEU A 90 -15.01 -5.38 21.02
C LEU A 90 -16.49 -5.75 20.92
N MET A 91 -17.39 -4.77 20.98
CA MET A 91 -18.82 -4.96 20.81
C MET A 91 -19.17 -5.55 19.42
N GLU A 92 -18.61 -5.01 18.34
CA GLU A 92 -18.81 -5.58 17.00
C GLU A 92 -18.31 -7.02 16.89
N LEU A 93 -17.20 -7.36 17.56
CA LEU A 93 -16.71 -8.73 17.65
C LEU A 93 -17.74 -9.63 18.37
N GLU A 94 -18.26 -9.22 19.50
CA GLU A 94 -19.25 -9.97 20.29
C GLU A 94 -20.58 -10.15 19.54
N ASP A 95 -21.09 -9.09 18.93
CA ASP A 95 -22.30 -9.12 18.11
C ASP A 95 -22.16 -10.05 16.91
N GLY A 96 -20.99 -10.07 16.28
CA GLY A 96 -20.71 -10.94 15.13
C GLY A 96 -20.76 -12.44 15.44
N TYR A 97 -20.58 -12.81 16.71
CA TYR A 97 -20.73 -14.19 17.20
C TYR A 97 -22.08 -14.50 17.84
N HIS A 98 -23.01 -13.52 17.87
CA HIS A 98 -24.38 -13.66 18.43
C HIS A 98 -24.42 -14.26 19.84
N GLY A 99 -23.38 -14.08 20.63
CA GLY A 99 -23.27 -14.59 21.99
C GLY A 99 -23.23 -16.11 22.15
N VAL A 100 -23.19 -16.86 21.03
CA VAL A 100 -23.32 -18.34 21.01
C VAL A 100 -21.97 -19.04 20.80
N ILE A 101 -21.01 -18.36 20.17
CA ILE A 101 -19.69 -18.92 19.86
C ILE A 101 -18.63 -17.94 20.37
N GLU A 102 -17.68 -18.41 21.16
CA GLU A 102 -16.52 -17.59 21.53
C GLU A 102 -15.68 -17.24 20.31
N PRO A 103 -15.08 -16.05 20.26
CA PRO A 103 -14.13 -15.70 19.22
C PRO A 103 -13.03 -16.74 19.07
N VAL A 104 -12.72 -17.15 17.85
CA VAL A 104 -11.64 -18.10 17.60
C VAL A 104 -10.30 -17.37 17.75
N PHE A 105 -9.60 -17.66 18.83
CA PHE A 105 -8.25 -17.16 19.08
C PHE A 105 -7.19 -17.95 18.30
N PRO A 106 -6.04 -17.35 17.99
CA PRO A 106 -5.62 -16.01 18.40
C PRO A 106 -6.18 -14.89 17.52
N LEU A 107 -6.25 -13.68 18.10
CA LEU A 107 -6.65 -12.46 17.42
C LEU A 107 -5.52 -11.43 17.43
N ILE A 108 -5.55 -10.51 16.49
CA ILE A 108 -4.62 -9.38 16.41
C ILE A 108 -5.38 -8.09 16.75
N VAL A 109 -4.87 -7.35 17.73
CA VAL A 109 -5.32 -5.99 18.01
C VAL A 109 -4.27 -5.00 17.53
N ARG A 110 -4.71 -3.99 16.81
CA ARG A 110 -3.84 -2.90 16.34
C ARG A 110 -4.43 -1.55 16.69
N ARG A 111 -3.57 -0.63 17.07
CA ARG A 111 -3.97 0.76 17.26
C ARG A 111 -4.44 1.37 15.94
N SER A 112 -5.51 2.18 15.94
CA SER A 112 -6.06 2.85 14.75
C SER A 112 -5.01 3.70 14.01
N THR A 113 -4.10 4.34 14.77
CA THR A 113 -2.98 5.11 14.24
C THR A 113 -1.68 4.40 14.54
N HIS A 114 -1.15 3.65 13.60
CA HIS A 114 0.13 2.96 13.76
C HIS A 114 1.01 3.10 12.52
N HIS A 115 2.34 2.95 12.72
CA HIS A 115 3.33 2.96 11.67
C HIS A 115 4.39 1.88 11.94
N GLN A 116 4.98 1.33 10.89
CA GLN A 116 6.13 0.42 10.96
C GLN A 116 5.89 -0.86 11.80
N GLY A 117 4.67 -1.40 11.79
CA GLY A 117 4.34 -2.62 12.56
C GLY A 117 4.35 -2.44 14.09
N ARG A 118 4.42 -1.21 14.59
CA ARG A 118 4.31 -0.92 16.04
C ARG A 118 2.87 -1.10 16.50
N ASN A 119 2.70 -1.35 17.80
CA ASN A 119 1.38 -1.50 18.42
C ASN A 119 0.53 -2.60 17.75
N LEU A 120 1.16 -3.73 17.43
CA LEU A 120 0.53 -4.97 17.06
C LEU A 120 0.57 -5.89 18.26
N HIS A 121 -0.59 -6.33 18.74
CA HIS A 121 -0.74 -7.22 19.88
C HIS A 121 -1.37 -8.52 19.40
N PHE A 122 -0.70 -9.63 19.72
CA PHE A 122 -1.19 -10.98 19.49
C PHE A 122 -1.88 -11.44 20.79
N CYS A 123 -3.19 -11.64 20.72
CA CYS A 123 -4.02 -12.03 21.86
C CYS A 123 -4.43 -13.49 21.72
N SER A 124 -3.96 -14.32 22.62
CA SER A 124 -4.27 -15.75 22.69
C SER A 124 -5.48 -16.06 23.54
N THR A 125 -5.90 -15.10 24.37
CA THR A 125 -7.00 -15.24 25.30
C THR A 125 -7.92 -14.01 25.27
N ARG A 126 -9.14 -14.18 25.79
CA ARG A 126 -10.09 -13.09 25.93
C ARG A 126 -9.58 -12.00 26.88
N MET A 127 -8.94 -12.37 27.96
CA MET A 127 -8.39 -11.41 28.93
C MET A 127 -7.33 -10.51 28.29
N GLU A 128 -6.38 -11.10 27.53
CA GLU A 128 -5.37 -10.30 26.79
C GLU A 128 -6.03 -9.37 25.78
N LEU A 129 -7.06 -9.82 25.08
CA LEU A 129 -7.81 -9.01 24.11
C LEU A 129 -8.47 -7.81 24.80
N GLU A 130 -9.20 -8.03 25.89
CA GLU A 130 -9.90 -6.99 26.67
C GLU A 130 -8.90 -5.97 27.23
N ASP A 131 -7.79 -6.42 27.80
CA ASP A 131 -6.74 -5.54 28.36
C ASP A 131 -6.17 -4.60 27.28
N VAL A 132 -5.88 -5.11 26.10
CA VAL A 132 -5.35 -4.29 24.99
C VAL A 132 -6.42 -3.34 24.44
N CYS A 133 -7.67 -3.78 24.34
CA CYS A 133 -8.77 -2.92 23.89
C CYS A 133 -9.00 -1.77 24.88
N HIS A 134 -8.99 -2.05 26.19
CA HIS A 134 -9.10 -1.03 27.25
C HIS A 134 -7.92 -0.05 27.22
N LEU A 135 -6.70 -0.53 26.96
CA LEU A 135 -5.50 0.33 26.85
C LEU A 135 -5.65 1.41 25.77
N TYR A 136 -6.30 1.08 24.65
CA TYR A 136 -6.46 2.02 23.54
C TYR A 136 -7.75 2.84 23.58
N GLY A 137 -8.76 2.36 24.29
CA GLY A 137 -10.08 2.95 24.36
C GLY A 137 -10.89 2.80 23.07
N GLU A 138 -12.17 3.10 23.16
CA GLU A 138 -13.08 2.98 22.01
C GLU A 138 -12.65 3.84 20.84
N GLY A 139 -12.71 3.28 19.61
CA GLY A 139 -12.23 3.94 18.39
C GLY A 139 -10.71 4.01 18.25
N GLY A 140 -9.95 3.71 19.31
CA GLY A 140 -8.49 3.74 19.30
C GLY A 140 -7.80 2.52 18.70
N TYR A 141 -8.57 1.48 18.35
CA TYR A 141 -8.07 0.20 17.86
C TYR A 141 -9.01 -0.45 16.83
N TYR A 142 -8.55 -1.53 16.23
CA TYR A 142 -9.35 -2.52 15.52
C TYR A 142 -8.82 -3.92 15.81
N ILE A 143 -9.68 -4.92 15.67
CA ILE A 143 -9.39 -6.32 15.92
C ILE A 143 -9.44 -7.05 14.59
N SER A 144 -8.51 -7.97 14.35
CA SER A 144 -8.53 -8.82 13.15
C SER A 144 -8.25 -10.28 13.51
N LYS A 145 -8.84 -11.20 12.75
CA LYS A 145 -8.47 -12.61 12.81
C LYS A 145 -6.98 -12.76 12.53
N TYR A 146 -6.27 -13.54 13.34
CA TYR A 146 -4.91 -13.95 13.01
C TYR A 146 -4.94 -15.06 11.95
N ILE A 147 -4.16 -14.88 10.91
CA ILE A 147 -3.96 -15.86 9.85
C ILE A 147 -2.45 -16.10 9.75
N PRO A 148 -1.97 -17.36 9.96
CA PRO A 148 -0.58 -17.70 9.70
C PRO A 148 -0.25 -17.49 8.23
N LYS A 149 0.83 -16.79 7.94
CA LYS A 149 1.26 -16.52 6.56
C LYS A 149 2.51 -17.30 6.20
N VAL A 150 2.60 -17.67 4.92
CA VAL A 150 3.80 -18.33 4.35
C VAL A 150 4.56 -17.39 3.43
N ALA A 151 3.94 -16.32 2.93
CA ALA A 151 4.59 -15.30 2.13
C ALA A 151 3.95 -13.93 2.35
N GLU A 152 4.70 -12.87 2.09
CA GLU A 152 4.21 -11.49 2.10
C GLU A 152 4.84 -10.73 0.93
N TYR A 153 4.01 -10.04 0.16
CA TYR A 153 4.44 -9.28 -1.01
C TYR A 153 4.07 -7.82 -0.87
N ARG A 154 4.87 -6.97 -1.52
CA ARG A 154 4.52 -5.59 -1.81
C ARG A 154 4.29 -5.43 -3.30
N VAL A 155 3.08 -5.03 -3.67
CA VAL A 155 2.68 -4.77 -5.05
C VAL A 155 2.54 -3.26 -5.23
N THR A 156 3.32 -2.67 -6.13
CA THR A 156 3.30 -1.22 -6.37
C THR A 156 2.55 -0.90 -7.64
N PHE A 157 1.71 0.12 -7.55
CA PHE A 157 0.79 0.55 -8.60
C PHE A 157 1.02 2.00 -9.00
N VAL A 158 0.78 2.28 -10.27
CA VAL A 158 0.58 3.62 -10.82
C VAL A 158 -0.60 3.56 -11.78
N GLN A 159 -1.63 4.37 -11.54
CA GLN A 159 -2.89 4.40 -12.31
C GLN A 159 -3.54 3.02 -12.48
N GLY A 160 -3.57 2.23 -11.39
CA GLY A 160 -4.15 0.88 -11.37
C GLY A 160 -3.34 -0.20 -12.06
N ARG A 161 -2.13 0.11 -12.56
CA ARG A 161 -1.23 -0.84 -13.18
C ARG A 161 -0.06 -1.18 -12.27
N VAL A 162 0.32 -2.46 -12.26
CA VAL A 162 1.45 -2.93 -11.49
C VAL A 162 2.75 -2.45 -12.11
N VAL A 163 3.60 -1.83 -11.30
CA VAL A 163 4.91 -1.30 -11.70
C VAL A 163 6.03 -2.25 -11.33
N TRP A 164 5.97 -2.79 -10.13
CA TRP A 164 6.88 -3.82 -9.63
C TRP A 164 6.27 -4.58 -8.46
N VAL A 165 6.79 -5.77 -8.22
CA VAL A 165 6.45 -6.63 -7.09
C VAL A 165 7.72 -6.99 -6.33
N ALA A 166 7.65 -7.00 -5.02
CA ALA A 166 8.71 -7.54 -4.18
C ALA A 166 8.14 -8.49 -3.13
N GLU A 167 8.85 -9.56 -2.87
CA GLU A 167 8.64 -10.43 -1.75
C GLU A 167 9.29 -9.84 -0.50
N LYS A 168 8.60 -9.91 0.62
CA LYS A 168 9.13 -9.49 1.91
C LYS A 168 9.64 -10.72 2.65
N THR A 169 10.94 -10.77 2.86
CA THR A 169 11.61 -11.84 3.61
C THR A 169 11.87 -11.36 5.03
N PRO A 170 11.35 -12.01 6.07
CA PRO A 170 11.63 -11.66 7.46
C PRO A 170 13.06 -12.04 7.82
N ASP A 171 13.60 -11.42 8.87
CA ASP A 171 14.85 -11.87 9.49
C ASP A 171 14.59 -13.14 10.32
N ASP A 172 13.50 -13.16 11.07
CA ASP A 172 12.99 -14.34 11.77
C ASP A 172 11.61 -14.73 11.18
N PRO A 173 11.48 -15.95 10.59
CA PRO A 173 10.20 -16.44 10.06
C PRO A 173 9.08 -16.56 11.10
N SER A 174 9.40 -16.65 12.38
CA SER A 174 8.44 -16.71 13.49
C SER A 174 7.81 -15.36 13.82
N ASP A 175 8.38 -14.26 13.30
CA ASP A 175 7.85 -12.91 13.50
C ASP A 175 6.45 -12.77 12.88
N ILE A 176 5.49 -12.27 13.66
CA ILE A 176 4.15 -11.97 13.17
C ILE A 176 4.20 -10.81 12.15
N ALA A 177 5.02 -9.81 12.41
CA ALA A 177 5.17 -8.63 11.56
C ALA A 177 6.50 -8.66 10.80
N TRP A 178 6.43 -8.99 9.52
CA TRP A 178 7.59 -8.95 8.63
C TRP A 178 7.83 -7.53 8.14
N ASN A 179 8.71 -6.81 8.77
CA ASN A 179 9.00 -5.44 8.35
C ASN A 179 10.50 -5.10 8.42
N VAL A 180 10.89 -4.11 7.61
CA VAL A 180 12.29 -3.68 7.49
C VAL A 180 12.84 -3.16 8.82
N ALA A 181 12.01 -2.56 9.68
CA ALA A 181 12.44 -2.09 11.00
C ALA A 181 12.85 -3.22 11.96
N ARG A 182 12.52 -4.47 11.63
CA ARG A 182 12.90 -5.69 12.37
C ARG A 182 13.88 -6.55 11.58
N GLY A 183 14.66 -5.98 10.66
CA GLY A 183 15.65 -6.72 9.88
C GLY A 183 15.11 -7.32 8.57
N GLY A 184 13.81 -7.32 8.34
CA GLY A 184 13.22 -7.82 7.10
C GLY A 184 13.72 -7.07 5.86
N ARG A 185 13.77 -7.75 4.73
CA ARG A 185 14.20 -7.19 3.45
C ARG A 185 13.13 -7.39 2.39
N PHE A 186 13.24 -6.63 1.30
CA PHE A 186 12.42 -6.75 0.11
C PHE A 186 13.28 -7.27 -1.04
N ASP A 187 12.94 -8.41 -1.59
CA ASP A 187 13.57 -9.00 -2.75
C ASP A 187 12.66 -8.80 -3.97
N ASN A 188 13.21 -8.27 -5.09
CA ASN A 188 12.39 -8.02 -6.27
C ASN A 188 11.98 -9.34 -6.92
N VAL A 189 10.69 -9.51 -7.15
CA VAL A 189 10.16 -10.65 -7.90
C VAL A 189 10.29 -10.36 -9.39
N ARG A 190 10.83 -11.31 -10.16
CA ARG A 190 10.93 -11.16 -11.62
C ARG A 190 9.54 -11.05 -12.22
N TRP A 191 9.44 -10.29 -13.28
CA TRP A 191 8.15 -10.01 -13.94
C TRP A 191 7.35 -11.29 -14.32
N GLY A 192 8.01 -12.35 -14.82
CA GLY A 192 7.36 -13.62 -15.16
C GLY A 192 6.96 -14.48 -13.97
N ASP A 193 7.48 -14.19 -12.77
CA ASP A 193 7.30 -14.98 -11.55
C ASP A 193 6.35 -14.27 -10.55
N TRP A 194 5.63 -13.24 -10.97
CA TRP A 194 4.72 -12.53 -10.07
C TRP A 194 3.62 -13.45 -9.53
N PRO A 195 3.32 -13.39 -8.21
CA PRO A 195 2.25 -14.16 -7.57
C PRO A 195 0.88 -13.61 -8.00
N LEU A 196 0.34 -14.09 -9.12
CA LEU A 196 -0.80 -13.48 -9.79
C LEU A 196 -2.03 -13.32 -8.90
N ARG A 197 -2.30 -14.28 -7.99
CA ARG A 197 -3.42 -14.19 -7.05
C ARG A 197 -3.23 -13.01 -6.09
N ALA A 198 -2.05 -12.90 -5.48
CA ALA A 198 -1.72 -11.79 -4.59
C ALA A 198 -1.79 -10.44 -5.32
N VAL A 199 -1.34 -10.39 -6.57
CA VAL A 199 -1.41 -9.19 -7.40
C VAL A 199 -2.85 -8.79 -7.72
N ARG A 200 -3.74 -9.74 -8.03
CA ARG A 200 -5.18 -9.48 -8.29
C ARG A 200 -5.87 -8.91 -7.05
N VAL A 201 -5.74 -9.57 -5.90
CA VAL A 201 -6.31 -9.09 -4.63
C VAL A 201 -5.76 -7.71 -4.27
N SER A 202 -4.45 -7.48 -4.46
CA SER A 202 -3.84 -6.17 -4.26
C SER A 202 -4.42 -5.11 -5.19
N ARG A 203 -4.71 -5.45 -6.45
CA ARG A 203 -5.28 -4.51 -7.41
C ARG A 203 -6.71 -4.13 -7.04
N GLU A 204 -7.53 -5.08 -6.65
CA GLU A 204 -8.90 -4.82 -6.18
C GLU A 204 -8.88 -3.85 -4.99
N ALA A 205 -8.06 -4.12 -3.98
CA ALA A 205 -7.88 -3.22 -2.84
C ALA A 205 -7.34 -1.84 -3.23
N PHE A 206 -6.39 -1.80 -4.18
CA PHE A 206 -5.82 -0.53 -4.66
C PHE A 206 -6.89 0.34 -5.35
N LEU A 207 -7.78 -0.25 -6.12
CA LEU A 207 -8.87 0.49 -6.77
C LEU A 207 -9.86 1.11 -5.77
N LEU A 208 -10.07 0.47 -4.62
CA LEU A 208 -10.89 1.04 -3.53
C LEU A 208 -10.23 2.24 -2.84
N SER A 209 -8.91 2.37 -2.94
CA SER A 209 -8.15 3.44 -2.25
C SER A 209 -8.27 4.81 -2.91
N SER A 210 -8.79 4.90 -4.12
CA SER A 210 -8.81 6.12 -4.94
C SER A 210 -7.43 6.77 -5.14
N LEU A 211 -6.33 6.04 -4.88
CA LEU A 211 -4.98 6.50 -5.14
C LEU A 211 -4.61 6.37 -6.62
N ASP A 212 -3.89 7.36 -7.14
CA ASP A 212 -3.29 7.28 -8.47
C ASP A 212 -2.03 6.42 -8.47
N PHE A 213 -1.29 6.42 -7.36
CA PHE A 213 -0.14 5.54 -7.15
C PHE A 213 0.03 5.18 -5.67
N GLY A 214 0.65 4.05 -5.42
CA GLY A 214 0.88 3.54 -4.07
C GLY A 214 1.39 2.11 -4.07
N ALA A 215 1.47 1.51 -2.90
CA ALA A 215 1.81 0.10 -2.75
C ALA A 215 0.87 -0.59 -1.77
N VAL A 216 0.50 -1.82 -2.11
CA VAL A 216 -0.29 -2.73 -1.29
C VAL A 216 0.63 -3.79 -0.70
N ASP A 217 0.58 -3.95 0.61
CA ASP A 217 1.19 -5.09 1.30
C ASP A 217 0.12 -6.19 1.41
N VAL A 218 0.42 -7.37 0.89
CA VAL A 218 -0.48 -8.53 0.82
C VAL A 218 0.23 -9.77 1.34
N MET A 219 -0.44 -10.55 2.18
CA MET A 219 0.07 -11.82 2.66
C MET A 219 -0.63 -13.00 1.98
N VAL A 220 0.04 -14.16 1.98
CA VAL A 220 -0.47 -15.44 1.49
C VAL A 220 -0.43 -16.43 2.65
N ASP A 221 -1.53 -17.13 2.88
CA ASP A 221 -1.61 -18.19 3.88
C ASP A 221 -1.17 -19.57 3.32
N VAL A 222 -1.29 -20.59 4.15
CA VAL A 222 -0.88 -21.96 3.80
C VAL A 222 -1.78 -22.60 2.73
N GLU A 223 -3.00 -22.15 2.58
CA GLU A 223 -3.96 -22.57 1.55
C GLU A 223 -3.79 -21.81 0.24
N GLY A 224 -2.89 -20.80 0.21
CA GLY A 224 -2.67 -19.92 -0.94
C GLY A 224 -3.70 -18.79 -1.06
N GLU A 225 -4.53 -18.57 -0.03
CA GLU A 225 -5.42 -17.41 0.04
C GLU A 225 -4.63 -16.14 0.30
N CYS A 226 -5.11 -15.03 -0.26
CA CYS A 226 -4.40 -13.77 -0.21
C CYS A 226 -5.20 -12.71 0.54
N TYR A 227 -4.53 -12.00 1.46
CA TYR A 227 -5.16 -10.98 2.30
C TYR A 227 -4.32 -9.70 2.33
N VAL A 228 -4.97 -8.57 2.06
CA VAL A 228 -4.33 -7.26 2.14
C VAL A 228 -4.05 -6.89 3.59
N LEU A 229 -2.84 -6.45 3.84
CA LEU A 229 -2.40 -5.98 5.16
C LEU A 229 -2.54 -4.47 5.30
N GLU A 230 -2.05 -3.71 4.30
CA GLU A 230 -2.13 -2.25 4.28
C GLU A 230 -1.90 -1.69 2.88
N ILE A 231 -2.34 -0.42 2.68
CA ILE A 231 -1.99 0.38 1.51
C ILE A 231 -1.17 1.58 1.94
N ASN A 232 -0.13 1.87 1.17
CA ASN A 232 0.84 2.94 1.43
C ASN A 232 0.85 3.95 0.29
N SER A 233 0.48 5.21 0.57
CA SER A 233 0.53 6.34 -0.37
C SER A 233 1.93 6.97 -0.55
N ALA A 234 2.92 6.51 0.22
CA ALA A 234 4.32 6.92 0.13
C ALA A 234 5.23 5.70 0.30
N PRO A 235 5.18 4.72 -0.62
CA PRO A 235 5.93 3.48 -0.48
C PRO A 235 7.44 3.73 -0.55
N SER A 236 8.20 3.01 0.26
CA SER A 236 9.66 3.08 0.22
C SER A 236 10.22 2.49 -1.08
N GLN A 237 11.03 3.27 -1.79
CA GLN A 237 11.70 2.95 -3.05
C GLN A 237 13.21 3.07 -2.86
N THR A 238 13.83 2.08 -2.21
CA THR A 238 15.25 2.17 -1.82
C THR A 238 16.23 1.57 -2.82
N SER A 239 15.74 0.75 -3.77
CA SER A 239 16.62 0.19 -4.80
C SER A 239 16.55 1.01 -6.09
N PRO A 240 17.68 1.13 -6.84
CA PRO A 240 17.71 1.82 -8.13
C PRO A 240 16.66 1.27 -9.12
N TYR A 241 16.49 -0.03 -9.17
CA TYR A 241 15.48 -0.69 -10.00
C TYR A 241 14.05 -0.18 -9.74
N ARG A 242 13.64 -0.07 -8.46
CA ARG A 242 12.29 0.40 -8.09
C ARG A 242 12.13 1.89 -8.37
N GLN A 243 13.18 2.67 -8.15
CA GLN A 243 13.21 4.10 -8.47
C GLN A 243 13.06 4.33 -9.97
N GLU A 244 13.78 3.57 -10.78
CA GLU A 244 13.67 3.59 -12.25
C GLU A 244 12.28 3.18 -12.73
N CYS A 245 11.68 2.13 -12.17
CA CYS A 245 10.32 1.72 -12.50
C CYS A 245 9.31 2.83 -12.24
N MET A 246 9.38 3.47 -11.08
CA MET A 246 8.50 4.58 -10.72
C MET A 246 8.74 5.82 -11.59
N ALA A 247 10.01 6.15 -11.87
CA ALA A 247 10.37 7.26 -12.74
C ALA A 247 9.78 7.07 -14.15
N LYS A 248 9.97 5.89 -14.76
CA LYS A 248 9.40 5.56 -16.10
C LYS A 248 7.87 5.68 -16.11
N ALA A 249 7.20 5.24 -15.05
CA ALA A 249 5.75 5.37 -14.92
C ALA A 249 5.31 6.84 -14.85
N PHE A 250 5.96 7.66 -14.05
CA PHE A 250 5.67 9.08 -13.97
C PHE A 250 6.06 9.82 -15.25
N ASP A 251 7.20 9.52 -15.85
CA ASP A 251 7.63 10.10 -17.14
C ASP A 251 6.60 9.83 -18.25
N TYR A 252 6.02 8.63 -18.26
CA TYR A 252 4.95 8.31 -19.19
C TYR A 252 3.74 9.24 -18.99
N ILE A 253 3.32 9.46 -17.75
CA ILE A 253 2.23 10.38 -17.43
C ILE A 253 2.57 11.81 -17.85
N MET A 254 3.80 12.27 -17.60
CA MET A 254 4.26 13.63 -17.97
C MET A 254 4.30 13.85 -19.49
N ARG A 255 4.51 12.78 -20.25
CA ARG A 255 4.53 12.83 -21.73
C ARG A 255 3.15 12.68 -22.35
N ASN A 256 2.17 12.16 -21.63
CA ASN A 256 0.83 11.89 -22.13
C ASN A 256 -0.10 13.05 -21.79
N GLU A 257 -0.41 13.90 -22.79
CA GLU A 257 -1.24 15.09 -22.61
C GLU A 257 -2.71 14.78 -22.24
N ASN A 258 -3.21 13.61 -22.63
CA ASN A 258 -4.63 13.25 -22.45
C ASN A 258 -4.95 12.63 -21.10
N LYS A 259 -3.98 12.38 -20.20
CA LYS A 259 -4.15 11.74 -18.88
C LYS A 259 -4.87 10.39 -18.91
N GLU A 260 -4.97 9.77 -20.05
CA GLU A 260 -5.51 8.42 -20.15
C GLU A 260 -4.63 7.43 -19.39
N ARG A 261 -5.26 6.37 -18.86
CA ARG A 261 -4.53 5.27 -18.24
C ARG A 261 -3.42 4.81 -19.17
N ILE A 262 -2.25 4.54 -18.62
CA ILE A 262 -1.11 4.05 -19.38
C ILE A 262 -1.51 2.77 -20.13
N PRO A 263 -1.58 2.77 -21.48
CA PRO A 263 -1.95 1.58 -22.21
C PRO A 263 -0.89 0.49 -22.03
N VAL A 264 -1.30 -0.72 -21.76
CA VAL A 264 -0.37 -1.86 -21.58
C VAL A 264 0.45 -2.10 -22.84
N THR A 265 -0.18 -1.92 -24.00
CA THR A 265 0.41 -2.15 -25.32
C THR A 265 1.43 -1.09 -25.73
N GLU A 266 1.33 0.13 -25.19
CA GLU A 266 2.17 1.27 -25.55
C GLU A 266 3.31 1.53 -24.56
N ALA A 267 3.42 0.72 -23.52
CA ALA A 267 4.51 0.82 -22.56
C ALA A 267 5.86 0.67 -23.25
N ARG A 268 6.55 1.79 -23.46
CA ARG A 268 7.84 1.82 -24.17
C ARG A 268 8.93 1.07 -23.40
N GLY A 269 9.66 0.22 -24.09
CA GLY A 269 10.91 -0.39 -23.63
C GLY A 269 10.82 -1.06 -22.26
N GLY A 270 11.16 -0.33 -21.22
CA GLY A 270 11.14 -0.80 -19.84
C GLY A 270 9.76 -1.08 -19.27
N TRP A 271 8.72 -0.35 -19.70
CA TRP A 271 7.37 -0.47 -19.12
C TRP A 271 6.73 -1.84 -19.36
N LYS A 272 6.85 -2.38 -20.58
CA LYS A 272 6.39 -3.75 -20.90
C LYS A 272 7.03 -4.83 -20.04
N LYS A 273 8.22 -4.59 -19.49
CA LYS A 273 8.90 -5.52 -18.59
C LYS A 273 8.24 -5.65 -17.23
N PHE A 274 7.38 -4.70 -16.85
CA PHE A 274 6.77 -4.61 -15.53
C PHE A 274 5.29 -4.99 -15.50
N ILE A 275 4.69 -5.26 -16.67
CA ILE A 275 3.28 -5.64 -16.75
C ILE A 275 3.20 -7.09 -17.24
N HIS A 276 2.79 -7.98 -16.34
CA HIS A 276 2.58 -9.37 -16.72
C HIS A 276 1.40 -9.46 -17.70
N PRO A 277 1.50 -10.24 -18.82
CA PRO A 277 0.42 -10.35 -19.81
C PRO A 277 -0.93 -10.77 -19.19
N ALA A 278 -0.93 -11.65 -18.20
CA ALA A 278 -2.12 -12.08 -17.48
C ALA A 278 -2.77 -10.98 -16.62
N LEU A 279 -2.11 -9.82 -16.47
CA LEU A 279 -2.59 -8.64 -15.77
C LEU A 279 -2.89 -7.48 -16.73
N SER A 280 -2.86 -7.73 -18.05
CA SER A 280 -3.38 -6.80 -19.05
C SER A 280 -4.87 -6.56 -18.81
N ASP A 281 -5.38 -5.41 -19.29
CA ASP A 281 -6.80 -5.04 -19.07
C ASP A 281 -7.76 -6.12 -19.59
N GLU A 282 -7.40 -6.85 -20.64
CA GLU A 282 -8.18 -7.95 -21.19
C GLU A 282 -8.23 -9.18 -20.26
N ALA A 283 -7.18 -9.42 -19.45
CA ALA A 283 -7.13 -10.53 -18.50
C ALA A 283 -7.78 -10.20 -17.15
N ILE A 284 -8.05 -8.94 -16.87
CA ILE A 284 -8.57 -8.45 -15.58
C ILE A 284 -10.08 -8.19 -15.66
N LEU A 285 -10.64 -8.17 -16.86
CA LEU A 285 -12.09 -8.02 -17.10
C LEU A 285 -12.85 -9.35 -17.15
N ILE A 286 -12.19 -10.47 -16.84
CA ILE A 286 -12.80 -11.80 -16.79
C ILE A 286 -13.06 -12.20 -15.35
#